data_2504b3a5c812c697f2462cd84384fee2
#
_entry.id   2504b3a5c812c697f2462cd84384fee2
#
_cell.length_a   1.000
_cell.length_b   1.000
_cell.length_c   1.000
_cell.angle_alpha   90.00
_cell.angle_beta   90.00
_cell.angle_gamma   90.00
#
_symmetry.space_group_name_H-M   'P 1'
#
loop_
_entity.id
_entity.type
_entity.pdbx_description
1 polymer ?
#
loop_
_entity_poly.entity_id
_entity_poly.type
_entity_poly.pdbx_seq_one_letter_code
_entity_poly.pdbx_strand_id
1 'polypeptide(L)'
;MANPKLQTPNSIFAAMTRHQLVTQIREKQSYLIVGLDTDITKIPKHLLTEPDPVFAFNKAIIDATKDLCVGYKINTAFYEAAGVKGWVAMEKTVHYIGDEHFKIADAKRGDIGNTSDQYAKAFFETMPFDAITVAPYMGEDSVKPFLQHKGKWAIVLGLTSNTGANDFELLHTGGEFFYEKVLETVSLWGTEENLMFVIGATKSGEMSSIRK
;
A
#
# COMPACT_ATOMS: atom_id res chain seq x y z
N MET A 1 7.63 43.74 -15.36
CA MET A 1 6.79 43.10 -14.35
C MET A 1 7.13 41.62 -14.36
N ALA A 2 7.84 41.16 -13.35
CA ALA A 2 8.31 39.77 -13.26
C ALA A 2 7.16 38.89 -12.77
N ASN A 3 6.91 37.79 -13.51
CA ASN A 3 5.89 36.80 -13.23
C ASN A 3 6.28 36.04 -11.92
N PRO A 4 5.44 35.96 -10.87
CA PRO A 4 5.79 35.19 -9.70
C PRO A 4 5.80 33.70 -10.08
N LYS A 5 6.96 33.06 -9.92
CA LYS A 5 7.11 31.60 -10.00
C LYS A 5 6.10 30.97 -9.06
N LEU A 6 5.15 30.20 -9.61
CA LEU A 6 4.37 29.25 -8.86
C LEU A 6 5.34 28.32 -8.13
N GLN A 7 5.47 28.52 -6.83
CA GLN A 7 6.11 27.55 -5.95
C GLN A 7 5.20 26.34 -5.93
N THR A 8 5.67 25.20 -6.44
CA THR A 8 5.07 23.90 -6.18
C THR A 8 4.97 23.74 -4.67
N PRO A 9 3.81 23.38 -4.11
CA PRO A 9 3.74 23.10 -2.69
C PRO A 9 4.67 21.92 -2.40
N ASN A 10 5.68 22.15 -1.56
CA ASN A 10 6.42 21.07 -0.92
C ASN A 10 5.38 20.15 -0.29
N SER A 11 5.50 18.84 -0.55
CA SER A 11 4.68 17.81 0.06
C SER A 11 4.60 18.07 1.57
N ILE A 12 3.40 18.48 2.04
CA ILE A 12 3.15 18.87 3.43
C ILE A 12 3.11 17.62 4.34
N PHE A 13 3.10 16.44 3.77
CA PHE A 13 2.97 15.18 4.50
C PHE A 13 4.36 14.57 4.75
N ALA A 14 4.70 14.41 6.04
CA ALA A 14 5.91 13.70 6.42
C ALA A 14 5.81 12.24 6.00
N ALA A 15 6.74 11.80 5.16
CA ALA A 15 6.80 10.39 4.74
C ALA A 15 7.41 9.54 5.87
N MET A 16 6.80 8.38 6.15
CA MET A 16 7.33 7.45 7.14
C MET A 16 8.54 6.70 6.58
N THR A 17 9.72 7.00 7.10
CA THR A 17 10.97 6.33 6.73
C THR A 17 11.06 4.93 7.34
N ARG A 18 11.93 4.07 6.78
CA ARG A 18 12.23 2.75 7.36
C ARG A 18 12.64 2.84 8.84
N HIS A 19 13.48 3.81 9.18
CA HIS A 19 13.91 4.03 10.56
C HIS A 19 12.72 4.30 11.51
N GLN A 20 11.81 5.18 11.11
CA GLN A 20 10.61 5.50 11.90
C GLN A 20 9.68 4.29 12.05
N LEU A 21 9.45 3.53 10.96
CA LEU A 21 8.64 2.33 11.01
C LEU A 21 9.25 1.27 11.95
N VAL A 22 10.56 1.03 11.86
CA VAL A 22 11.28 0.11 12.76
C VAL A 22 11.22 0.57 14.23
N THR A 23 11.32 1.87 14.47
CA THR A 23 11.18 2.45 15.81
C THR A 23 9.78 2.18 16.37
N GLN A 24 8.73 2.43 15.60
CA GLN A 24 7.35 2.15 16.02
C GLN A 24 7.10 0.66 16.29
N ILE A 25 7.64 -0.23 15.45
CA ILE A 25 7.55 -1.69 15.66
C ILE A 25 8.15 -2.06 17.02
N ARG A 26 9.28 -1.48 17.39
CA ARG A 26 9.95 -1.74 18.67
C ARG A 26 9.20 -1.14 19.86
N GLU A 27 8.72 0.08 19.75
CA GLU A 27 7.99 0.78 20.79
C GLU A 27 6.63 0.13 21.08
N LYS A 28 5.89 -0.20 20.02
CA LYS A 28 4.57 -0.85 20.13
C LYS A 28 4.65 -2.36 20.33
N GLN A 29 5.84 -2.96 20.22
CA GLN A 29 6.04 -4.42 20.26
C GLN A 29 5.11 -5.16 19.31
N SER A 30 4.85 -4.58 18.12
CA SER A 30 3.86 -5.03 17.16
C SER A 30 4.32 -4.76 15.73
N TYR A 31 4.02 -5.70 14.81
CA TYR A 31 4.13 -5.48 13.35
C TYR A 31 2.75 -5.36 12.70
N LEU A 32 1.70 -5.25 13.50
CA LEU A 32 0.34 -5.31 12.99
C LEU A 32 0.05 -4.13 12.06
N ILE A 33 -0.45 -4.46 10.87
CA ILE A 33 -1.08 -3.54 9.95
C ILE A 33 -2.56 -3.92 9.88
N VAL A 34 -3.44 -3.02 10.29
CA VAL A 34 -4.89 -3.27 10.29
C VAL A 34 -5.46 -3.02 8.91
N GLY A 35 -6.21 -4.01 8.37
CA GLY A 35 -6.91 -3.88 7.09
C GLY A 35 -8.21 -3.09 7.23
N LEU A 36 -8.43 -2.11 6.34
CA LEU A 36 -9.67 -1.34 6.22
C LEU A 36 -10.35 -1.66 4.88
N ASP A 37 -10.65 -2.94 4.67
CA ASP A 37 -11.34 -3.47 3.49
C ASP A 37 -12.86 -3.34 3.72
N THR A 38 -13.36 -2.12 3.83
CA THR A 38 -14.70 -1.81 4.37
C THR A 38 -15.79 -2.03 3.34
N ASP A 39 -16.52 -3.12 3.52
CA ASP A 39 -17.70 -3.47 2.74
C ASP A 39 -18.97 -2.92 3.43
N ILE A 40 -19.66 -1.98 2.77
CA ILE A 40 -20.85 -1.34 3.33
C ILE A 40 -21.96 -2.33 3.71
N THR A 41 -21.99 -3.50 3.07
CA THR A 41 -22.99 -4.53 3.38
C THR A 41 -22.72 -5.26 4.70
N LYS A 42 -21.50 -5.10 5.26
CA LYS A 42 -21.03 -5.78 6.48
C LYS A 42 -20.86 -4.82 7.66
N ILE A 43 -21.03 -3.53 7.47
CA ILE A 43 -20.94 -2.53 8.54
C ILE A 43 -22.09 -2.75 9.55
N PRO A 44 -21.87 -2.55 10.86
CA PRO A 44 -22.92 -2.59 11.85
C PRO A 44 -24.08 -1.65 11.52
N LYS A 45 -25.32 -2.16 11.63
CA LYS A 45 -26.53 -1.44 11.19
C LYS A 45 -26.68 -0.02 11.77
N HIS A 46 -26.25 0.20 13.01
CA HIS A 46 -26.33 1.51 13.65
C HIS A 46 -25.46 2.57 12.99
N LEU A 47 -24.39 2.18 12.28
CA LEU A 47 -23.53 3.10 11.54
C LEU A 47 -24.07 3.44 10.14
N LEU A 48 -25.03 2.66 9.63
CA LEU A 48 -25.60 2.93 8.29
C LEU A 48 -26.45 4.21 8.25
N THR A 49 -26.80 4.76 9.39
CA THR A 49 -27.51 6.05 9.52
C THR A 49 -26.58 7.25 9.54
N GLU A 50 -25.28 7.05 9.65
CA GLU A 50 -24.29 8.11 9.59
C GLU A 50 -24.23 8.76 8.19
N PRO A 51 -23.88 10.03 8.08
CA PRO A 51 -23.74 10.72 6.78
C PRO A 51 -22.71 10.06 5.86
N ASP A 52 -21.68 9.44 6.43
CA ASP A 52 -20.63 8.70 5.74
C ASP A 52 -20.34 7.39 6.52
N PRO A 53 -21.14 6.34 6.31
CA PRO A 53 -21.05 5.10 7.09
C PRO A 53 -19.69 4.42 6.97
N VAL A 54 -19.06 4.46 5.79
CA VAL A 54 -17.75 3.84 5.56
C VAL A 54 -16.68 4.55 6.39
N PHE A 55 -16.64 5.87 6.35
CA PHE A 55 -15.71 6.63 7.16
C PHE A 55 -16.00 6.48 8.68
N ALA A 56 -17.26 6.49 9.09
CA ALA A 56 -17.63 6.30 10.49
C ALA A 56 -17.14 4.95 11.03
N PHE A 57 -17.29 3.88 10.26
CA PHE A 57 -16.79 2.57 10.61
C PHE A 57 -15.25 2.56 10.69
N ASN A 58 -14.56 3.06 9.65
CA ASN A 58 -13.11 3.13 9.62
C ASN A 58 -12.56 3.90 10.83
N LYS A 59 -13.17 5.05 11.13
CA LYS A 59 -12.82 5.86 12.29
C LYS A 59 -12.91 5.06 13.59
N ALA A 60 -14.00 4.33 13.80
CA ALA A 60 -14.18 3.50 14.99
C ALA A 60 -13.12 2.40 15.12
N ILE A 61 -12.76 1.76 13.99
CA ILE A 61 -11.68 0.76 13.96
C ILE A 61 -10.32 1.39 14.26
N ILE A 62 -10.01 2.54 13.65
CA ILE A 62 -8.75 3.26 13.90
C ILE A 62 -8.65 3.66 15.38
N ASP A 63 -9.69 4.26 15.95
CA ASP A 63 -9.72 4.67 17.35
C ASP A 63 -9.49 3.51 18.32
N ALA A 64 -10.02 2.31 17.97
CA ALA A 64 -9.87 1.10 18.78
C ALA A 64 -8.51 0.40 18.64
N THR A 65 -7.75 0.66 17.58
CA THR A 65 -6.57 -0.13 17.24
C THR A 65 -5.27 0.66 17.13
N LYS A 66 -5.31 1.99 17.12
CA LYS A 66 -4.15 2.86 16.87
C LYS A 66 -2.98 2.64 17.83
N ASP A 67 -3.26 2.24 19.08
CA ASP A 67 -2.21 1.97 20.08
C ASP A 67 -1.63 0.55 19.95
N LEU A 68 -2.26 -0.32 19.14
CA LEU A 68 -1.92 -1.73 19.00
C LEU A 68 -1.22 -2.07 17.67
N CYS A 69 -1.28 -1.16 16.70
CA CYS A 69 -0.77 -1.40 15.34
C CYS A 69 0.22 -0.32 14.91
N VAL A 70 1.05 -0.64 13.92
CA VAL A 70 2.01 0.31 13.34
C VAL A 70 1.49 0.98 12.07
N GLY A 71 0.35 0.52 11.54
CA GLY A 71 -0.21 1.11 10.33
C GLY A 71 -1.54 0.52 9.90
N TYR A 72 -2.03 1.04 8.79
CA TYR A 72 -3.29 0.66 8.19
C TYR A 72 -3.13 0.40 6.69
N LYS A 73 -3.80 -0.65 6.22
CA LYS A 73 -3.86 -1.00 4.80
C LYS A 73 -5.29 -0.80 4.29
N ILE A 74 -5.46 0.11 3.34
CA ILE A 74 -6.74 0.41 2.70
C ILE A 74 -6.79 -0.32 1.36
N ASN A 75 -7.68 -1.29 1.22
CA ASN A 75 -7.92 -1.96 -0.05
C ASN A 75 -8.81 -1.06 -0.92
N THR A 76 -8.21 -0.45 -1.92
CA THR A 76 -8.86 0.59 -2.73
C THR A 76 -10.07 0.08 -3.50
N ALA A 77 -10.13 -1.21 -3.83
CA ALA A 77 -11.24 -1.79 -4.59
C ALA A 77 -12.61 -1.59 -3.92
N PHE A 78 -12.68 -1.64 -2.58
CA PHE A 78 -13.94 -1.42 -1.84
C PHE A 78 -14.42 0.03 -1.96
N TYR A 79 -13.50 0.96 -2.05
CA TYR A 79 -13.79 2.39 -2.17
C TYR A 79 -14.05 2.78 -3.63
N GLU A 80 -13.27 2.28 -4.57
CA GLU A 80 -13.45 2.49 -6.00
C GLU A 80 -14.82 1.99 -6.47
N ALA A 81 -15.27 0.82 -5.98
CA ALA A 81 -16.59 0.27 -6.27
C ALA A 81 -17.76 1.15 -5.83
N ALA A 82 -17.55 2.00 -4.81
CA ALA A 82 -18.54 2.97 -4.33
C ALA A 82 -18.52 4.32 -5.09
N GLY A 83 -17.70 4.43 -6.14
CA GLY A 83 -17.57 5.63 -6.97
C GLY A 83 -17.06 6.84 -6.19
N VAL A 84 -17.53 8.03 -6.54
CA VAL A 84 -17.05 9.29 -5.91
C VAL A 84 -17.17 9.27 -4.38
N LYS A 85 -18.26 8.73 -3.84
CA LYS A 85 -18.44 8.64 -2.37
C LYS A 85 -17.37 7.78 -1.72
N GLY A 86 -16.98 6.68 -2.37
CA GLY A 86 -15.90 5.82 -1.88
C GLY A 86 -14.55 6.53 -1.88
N TRP A 87 -14.21 7.24 -2.95
CA TRP A 87 -12.99 8.06 -3.01
C TRP A 87 -12.93 9.10 -1.90
N VAL A 88 -14.04 9.81 -1.65
CA VAL A 88 -14.15 10.78 -0.55
C VAL A 88 -13.97 10.10 0.81
N ALA A 89 -14.60 8.95 1.03
CA ALA A 89 -14.45 8.19 2.27
C ALA A 89 -13.00 7.70 2.48
N MET A 90 -12.34 7.25 1.41
CA MET A 90 -10.92 6.85 1.44
C MET A 90 -10.01 8.03 1.79
N GLU A 91 -10.20 9.18 1.15
CA GLU A 91 -9.43 10.40 1.43
C GLU A 91 -9.59 10.84 2.89
N LYS A 92 -10.83 10.89 3.40
CA LYS A 92 -11.08 11.17 4.82
C LYS A 92 -10.39 10.16 5.74
N THR A 93 -10.44 8.88 5.39
CA THR A 93 -9.85 7.81 6.20
C THR A 93 -8.34 7.94 6.27
N VAL A 94 -7.65 8.14 5.13
CA VAL A 94 -6.19 8.24 5.11
C VAL A 94 -5.69 9.49 5.86
N HIS A 95 -6.44 10.59 5.80
CA HIS A 95 -6.14 11.77 6.60
C HIS A 95 -6.39 11.55 8.09
N TYR A 96 -7.45 10.80 8.45
CA TYR A 96 -7.77 10.52 9.84
C TYR A 96 -6.73 9.62 10.53
N ILE A 97 -6.11 8.70 9.78
CA ILE A 97 -5.01 7.87 10.29
C ILE A 97 -3.84 8.74 10.79
N GLY A 98 -3.61 9.89 10.16
CA GLY A 98 -2.52 10.81 10.53
C GLY A 98 -1.13 10.29 10.12
N ASP A 99 -0.09 11.00 10.58
CA ASP A 99 1.30 10.72 10.16
C ASP A 99 2.04 9.78 11.13
N GLU A 100 1.40 9.38 12.22
CA GLU A 100 1.96 8.47 13.22
C GLU A 100 1.84 6.98 12.84
N HIS A 101 1.13 6.66 11.74
CA HIS A 101 0.90 5.30 11.31
C HIS A 101 1.26 5.12 9.82
N PHE A 102 1.87 3.99 9.51
CA PHE A 102 2.20 3.63 8.14
C PHE A 102 0.92 3.36 7.33
N LYS A 103 0.76 4.06 6.21
CA LYS A 103 -0.47 4.05 5.39
C LYS A 103 -0.21 3.37 4.06
N ILE A 104 -0.86 2.22 3.85
CA ILE A 104 -0.70 1.41 2.64
C ILE A 104 -1.95 1.49 1.76
N ALA A 105 -1.79 1.93 0.52
CA ALA A 105 -2.79 1.76 -0.53
C ALA A 105 -2.65 0.34 -1.12
N ASP A 106 -3.56 -0.56 -0.79
CA ASP A 106 -3.61 -1.89 -1.41
C ASP A 106 -4.39 -1.81 -2.72
N ALA A 107 -3.74 -1.26 -3.74
CA ALA A 107 -4.32 -0.87 -5.02
C ALA A 107 -3.89 -1.78 -6.19
N LYS A 108 -2.80 -2.54 -6.02
CA LYS A 108 -2.24 -3.46 -7.01
C LYS A 108 -2.14 -2.81 -8.40
N ARG A 109 -1.61 -1.57 -8.42
CA ARG A 109 -1.42 -0.83 -9.68
C ARG A 109 -0.27 -1.43 -10.48
N GLY A 110 -0.36 -1.24 -11.79
CA GLY A 110 0.68 -1.61 -12.74
C GLY A 110 0.28 -1.06 -14.09
N ASP A 111 1.14 -0.19 -14.64
CA ASP A 111 0.96 0.39 -15.97
C ASP A 111 2.34 0.84 -16.47
N ILE A 112 2.45 1.21 -17.73
CA ILE A 112 3.73 1.61 -18.32
C ILE A 112 3.99 3.11 -18.15
N GLY A 113 5.27 3.45 -17.92
CA GLY A 113 5.82 4.79 -18.00
C GLY A 113 5.00 5.87 -17.28
N ASN A 114 4.58 6.89 -18.02
CA ASN A 114 3.89 8.06 -17.47
C ASN A 114 2.52 7.75 -16.85
N THR A 115 1.86 6.67 -17.22
CA THR A 115 0.60 6.27 -16.56
C THR A 115 0.87 5.81 -15.13
N SER A 116 1.93 5.03 -14.89
CA SER A 116 2.38 4.69 -13.54
C SER A 116 2.77 5.93 -12.73
N ASP A 117 3.38 6.96 -13.36
CA ASP A 117 3.64 8.25 -12.70
C ASP A 117 2.35 8.92 -12.21
N GLN A 118 1.26 8.87 -12.98
CA GLN A 118 -0.02 9.43 -12.55
C GLN A 118 -0.62 8.65 -11.36
N TYR A 119 -0.49 7.33 -11.34
CA TYR A 119 -0.88 6.54 -10.18
C TYR A 119 -0.02 6.87 -8.95
N ALA A 120 1.29 7.00 -9.11
CA ALA A 120 2.18 7.39 -8.01
C ALA A 120 1.80 8.76 -7.44
N LYS A 121 1.54 9.76 -8.29
CA LYS A 121 1.05 11.08 -7.85
C LYS A 121 -0.28 10.99 -7.11
N ALA A 122 -1.24 10.21 -7.61
CA ALA A 122 -2.56 10.07 -6.98
C ALA A 122 -2.45 9.57 -5.53
N PHE A 123 -1.60 8.57 -5.29
CA PHE A 123 -1.48 7.93 -3.98
C PHE A 123 -0.42 8.55 -3.07
N PHE A 124 0.60 9.24 -3.60
CA PHE A 124 1.68 9.79 -2.80
C PHE A 124 1.63 11.31 -2.63
N GLU A 125 1.04 12.03 -3.59
CA GLU A 125 0.99 13.50 -3.58
C GLU A 125 -0.43 14.03 -3.32
N THR A 126 -1.46 13.42 -3.93
CA THR A 126 -2.86 13.82 -3.74
C THR A 126 -3.44 13.23 -2.47
N MET A 127 -3.22 11.94 -2.24
CA MET A 127 -3.57 11.25 -1.00
C MET A 127 -2.30 10.91 -0.21
N PRO A 128 -2.27 11.12 1.12
CA PRO A 128 -1.03 10.98 1.89
C PRO A 128 -0.71 9.53 2.26
N PHE A 129 -0.71 8.60 1.31
CA PHE A 129 -0.21 7.25 1.54
C PHE A 129 1.32 7.21 1.62
N ASP A 130 1.86 6.28 2.39
CA ASP A 130 3.29 6.02 2.49
C ASP A 130 3.74 4.92 1.53
N ALA A 131 2.84 3.98 1.23
CA ALA A 131 3.13 2.83 0.37
C ALA A 131 1.95 2.47 -0.54
N ILE A 132 2.26 1.80 -1.64
CA ILE A 132 1.27 1.26 -2.57
C ILE A 132 1.67 -0.14 -3.01
N THR A 133 0.69 -1.05 -3.13
CA THR A 133 0.93 -2.36 -3.74
C THR A 133 0.96 -2.25 -5.27
N VAL A 134 1.94 -2.91 -5.91
CA VAL A 134 2.24 -2.82 -7.34
C VAL A 134 2.40 -4.22 -7.93
N ALA A 135 1.84 -4.43 -9.12
CA ALA A 135 2.01 -5.66 -9.89
C ALA A 135 3.22 -5.54 -10.83
N PRO A 136 4.22 -6.46 -10.75
CA PRO A 136 5.47 -6.33 -11.49
C PRO A 136 5.45 -6.95 -12.90
N TYR A 137 4.33 -7.55 -13.32
CA TYR A 137 4.26 -8.38 -14.53
C TYR A 137 4.73 -7.66 -15.81
N MET A 138 4.56 -6.33 -15.90
CA MET A 138 4.98 -5.55 -17.07
C MET A 138 6.45 -5.08 -17.01
N GLY A 139 7.21 -5.44 -15.97
CA GLY A 139 8.64 -5.13 -15.88
C GLY A 139 8.98 -3.86 -15.12
N GLU A 140 10.26 -3.46 -15.16
CA GLU A 140 10.83 -2.38 -14.35
C GLU A 140 10.15 -1.03 -14.56
N ASP A 141 9.83 -0.68 -15.79
CA ASP A 141 9.20 0.59 -16.14
C ASP A 141 7.78 0.76 -15.57
N SER A 142 7.13 -0.34 -15.17
CA SER A 142 5.85 -0.30 -14.47
C SER A 142 5.97 -0.07 -12.96
N VAL A 143 7.11 -0.40 -12.35
CA VAL A 143 7.36 -0.28 -10.90
C VAL A 143 8.20 0.94 -10.55
N LYS A 144 9.19 1.26 -11.38
CA LYS A 144 10.17 2.34 -11.16
C LYS A 144 9.54 3.71 -10.84
N PRO A 145 8.43 4.15 -11.48
CA PRO A 145 7.79 5.41 -11.14
C PRO A 145 7.43 5.53 -9.66
N PHE A 146 6.97 4.46 -9.02
CA PHE A 146 6.63 4.46 -7.60
C PHE A 146 7.89 4.54 -6.72
N LEU A 147 9.01 3.95 -7.14
CA LEU A 147 10.28 3.95 -6.40
C LEU A 147 11.00 5.32 -6.44
N GLN A 148 10.64 6.19 -7.37
CA GLN A 148 11.25 7.52 -7.52
C GLN A 148 10.74 8.55 -6.50
N HIS A 149 9.62 8.28 -5.82
CA HIS A 149 9.07 9.16 -4.81
C HIS A 149 9.82 9.01 -3.48
N LYS A 150 10.57 10.04 -3.11
CA LYS A 150 11.39 10.03 -1.89
C LYS A 150 10.56 9.77 -0.64
N GLY A 151 10.97 8.81 0.17
CA GLY A 151 10.30 8.43 1.43
C GLY A 151 9.00 7.66 1.23
N LYS A 152 8.72 7.21 0.00
CA LYS A 152 7.55 6.37 -0.32
C LYS A 152 7.99 4.97 -0.70
N TRP A 153 7.06 4.01 -0.65
CA TRP A 153 7.34 2.60 -0.79
C TRP A 153 6.50 1.95 -1.88
N ALA A 154 7.13 1.18 -2.75
CA ALA A 154 6.44 0.20 -3.58
C ALA A 154 6.43 -1.14 -2.87
N ILE A 155 5.25 -1.74 -2.69
CA ILE A 155 5.09 -3.08 -2.15
C ILE A 155 4.72 -4.00 -3.32
N VAL A 156 5.70 -4.71 -3.85
CA VAL A 156 5.54 -5.50 -5.07
C VAL A 156 4.98 -6.87 -4.77
N LEU A 157 4.03 -7.34 -5.60
CA LEU A 157 3.49 -8.69 -5.49
C LEU A 157 4.57 -9.71 -5.82
N GLY A 158 4.89 -10.58 -4.86
CA GLY A 158 5.80 -11.70 -5.02
C GLY A 158 5.04 -13.01 -5.12
N LEU A 159 4.68 -13.60 -3.97
CA LEU A 159 3.90 -14.84 -3.90
C LEU A 159 2.58 -14.58 -3.19
N THR A 160 1.46 -14.75 -3.87
CA THR A 160 0.13 -14.50 -3.33
C THR A 160 -0.52 -15.76 -2.74
N SER A 161 -1.58 -15.60 -1.91
CA SER A 161 -2.20 -16.71 -1.20
C SER A 161 -3.37 -17.37 -1.93
N ASN A 162 -3.85 -16.77 -3.03
CA ASN A 162 -4.99 -17.27 -3.80
C ASN A 162 -4.62 -18.51 -4.64
N THR A 163 -5.61 -19.31 -5.00
CA THR A 163 -5.40 -20.52 -5.82
C THR A 163 -4.83 -20.23 -7.20
N GLY A 164 -5.15 -19.07 -7.79
CA GLY A 164 -4.61 -18.63 -9.09
C GLY A 164 -3.10 -18.36 -9.10
N ALA A 165 -2.43 -18.30 -7.96
CA ALA A 165 -0.97 -18.27 -7.89
C ALA A 165 -0.32 -19.46 -8.61
N ASN A 166 -1.01 -20.60 -8.69
CA ASN A 166 -0.54 -21.78 -9.41
C ASN A 166 -0.43 -21.56 -10.94
N ASP A 167 -1.17 -20.60 -11.50
CA ASP A 167 -1.20 -20.39 -12.95
C ASP A 167 0.09 -19.77 -13.46
N PHE A 168 0.75 -18.93 -12.63
CA PHE A 168 1.97 -18.21 -13.00
C PHE A 168 3.04 -18.24 -11.93
N GLU A 169 2.72 -17.88 -10.69
CA GLU A 169 3.73 -17.62 -9.66
C GLU A 169 4.52 -18.89 -9.30
N LEU A 170 3.86 -20.07 -9.34
CA LEU A 170 4.46 -21.37 -9.05
C LEU A 170 4.92 -22.14 -10.30
N LEU A 171 4.98 -21.50 -11.48
CA LEU A 171 5.60 -22.11 -12.65
C LEU A 171 7.12 -22.22 -12.43
N HIS A 172 7.68 -23.36 -12.86
CA HIS A 172 9.13 -23.56 -12.88
C HIS A 172 9.77 -22.89 -14.10
N THR A 173 10.75 -22.04 -13.87
CA THR A 173 11.51 -21.34 -14.89
C THR A 173 13.02 -21.49 -14.61
N GLY A 174 13.72 -22.30 -15.40
CA GLY A 174 15.18 -22.41 -15.25
C GLY A 174 15.68 -23.05 -13.94
N GLY A 175 14.83 -23.81 -13.24
CA GLY A 175 15.19 -24.52 -11.99
C GLY A 175 14.69 -23.84 -10.72
N GLU A 176 14.07 -22.67 -10.83
CA GLU A 176 13.43 -21.93 -9.75
C GLU A 176 11.94 -21.67 -10.05
N PHE A 177 11.15 -21.27 -9.05
CA PHE A 177 9.79 -20.82 -9.27
C PHE A 177 9.77 -19.40 -9.86
N PHE A 178 8.74 -19.10 -10.65
CA PHE A 178 8.60 -17.78 -11.28
C PHE A 178 8.53 -16.65 -10.23
N TYR A 179 7.87 -16.84 -9.10
CA TYR A 179 7.85 -15.82 -8.04
C TYR A 179 9.26 -15.54 -7.46
N GLU A 180 10.14 -16.55 -7.37
CA GLU A 180 11.53 -16.37 -6.92
C GLU A 180 12.29 -15.49 -7.89
N LYS A 181 12.13 -15.77 -9.20
CA LYS A 181 12.69 -14.92 -10.25
C LYS A 181 12.18 -13.48 -10.20
N VAL A 182 10.89 -13.30 -9.90
CA VAL A 182 10.31 -11.97 -9.71
C VAL A 182 10.96 -11.26 -8.52
N LEU A 183 11.06 -11.93 -7.36
CA LEU A 183 11.68 -11.36 -6.16
C LEU A 183 13.14 -10.96 -6.40
N GLU A 184 13.92 -11.84 -6.99
CA GLU A 184 15.33 -11.58 -7.34
C GLU A 184 15.45 -10.37 -8.27
N THR A 185 14.71 -10.37 -9.37
CA THR A 185 14.78 -9.31 -10.38
C THR A 185 14.34 -7.96 -9.83
N VAL A 186 13.21 -7.92 -9.13
CA VAL A 186 12.64 -6.69 -8.57
C VAL A 186 13.53 -6.13 -7.45
N SER A 187 14.21 -6.98 -6.68
CA SER A 187 15.13 -6.52 -5.63
C SER A 187 16.26 -5.63 -6.16
N LEU A 188 16.59 -5.74 -7.45
CA LEU A 188 17.60 -4.90 -8.11
C LEU A 188 17.08 -3.52 -8.51
N TRP A 189 15.76 -3.29 -8.50
CA TRP A 189 15.14 -2.03 -8.94
C TRP A 189 15.00 -1.00 -7.83
N GLY A 190 15.01 -1.43 -6.58
CA GLY A 190 14.85 -0.58 -5.40
C GLY A 190 15.86 -0.89 -4.32
N THR A 191 15.59 -0.37 -3.14
CA THR A 191 16.42 -0.55 -1.94
C THR A 191 15.53 -0.91 -0.74
N GLU A 192 16.14 -1.31 0.35
CA GLU A 192 15.44 -1.54 1.62
C GLU A 192 14.75 -0.28 2.20
N GLU A 193 14.95 0.88 1.61
CA GLU A 193 14.34 2.15 2.03
C GLU A 193 13.06 2.48 1.25
N ASN A 194 12.77 1.78 0.13
CA ASN A 194 11.65 2.10 -0.74
C ASN A 194 10.95 0.88 -1.38
N LEU A 195 11.44 -0.34 -1.10
CA LEU A 195 10.92 -1.57 -1.70
C LEU A 195 10.54 -2.60 -0.62
N MET A 196 9.35 -3.16 -0.75
CA MET A 196 8.85 -4.30 0.03
C MET A 196 8.18 -5.31 -0.91
N PHE A 197 7.87 -6.49 -0.36
CA PHE A 197 7.18 -7.54 -1.12
C PHE A 197 5.94 -8.05 -0.38
N VAL A 198 4.91 -8.44 -1.16
CA VAL A 198 3.78 -9.20 -0.65
C VAL A 198 4.12 -10.68 -0.72
N ILE A 199 4.11 -11.34 0.42
CA ILE A 199 4.16 -12.81 0.52
C ILE A 199 2.92 -13.27 1.29
N GLY A 200 2.14 -14.14 0.68
CA GLY A 200 0.89 -14.63 1.24
C GLY A 200 1.08 -15.37 2.57
N ALA A 201 0.26 -15.08 3.57
CA ALA A 201 0.36 -15.64 4.92
C ALA A 201 0.24 -17.18 4.97
N THR A 202 -0.42 -17.79 3.97
CA THR A 202 -0.54 -19.24 3.84
C THR A 202 0.69 -19.93 3.24
N LYS A 203 1.71 -19.14 2.87
CA LYS A 203 2.97 -19.57 2.25
C LYS A 203 4.15 -19.52 3.25
N SER A 204 3.91 -19.93 4.50
CA SER A 204 4.91 -19.86 5.57
C SER A 204 6.13 -20.76 5.33
N GLY A 205 5.97 -21.86 4.58
CA GLY A 205 7.08 -22.74 4.20
C GLY A 205 8.08 -22.06 3.28
N GLU A 206 7.59 -21.31 2.31
CA GLU A 206 8.37 -20.57 1.33
C GLU A 206 9.09 -19.36 1.93
N MET A 207 8.50 -18.75 2.98
CA MET A 207 9.09 -17.62 3.70
C MET A 207 10.52 -17.87 4.20
N SER A 208 10.80 -19.09 4.66
CA SER A 208 12.13 -19.47 5.15
C SER A 208 13.19 -19.52 4.03
N SER A 209 12.77 -19.83 2.81
CA SER A 209 13.63 -19.83 1.62
C SER A 209 13.84 -18.42 1.08
N ILE A 210 12.77 -17.60 1.06
CA ILE A 210 12.80 -16.21 0.58
C ILE A 210 13.71 -15.31 1.44
N ARG A 211 13.86 -15.62 2.73
CA ARG A 211 14.68 -14.82 3.68
C ARG A 211 16.17 -15.17 3.69
N LYS A 212 16.60 -16.18 2.95
CA LYS A 212 18.00 -16.59 2.80
C LYS A 212 18.70 -15.84 1.69
#